data_1e1acc1474f887ab501c245598347bc6
#
_entry.id   1e1acc1474f887ab501c245598347bc6
#
_cell.length_a   1.000
_cell.length_b   1.000
_cell.length_c   1.000
_cell.angle_alpha   90.00
_cell.angle_beta   90.00
_cell.angle_gamma   90.00
#
_symmetry.space_group_name_H-M   'P 1'
#
loop_
_entity.id
_entity.type
_entity.pdbx_description
1 polymer ?
#
loop_
_entity_poly.entity_id
_entity_poly.type
_entity_poly.pdbx_seq_one_letter_code
_entity_poly.pdbx_strand_id
1 'polypeptide(L)'
;MLRVPPPSVILIFRGTHQVLSAEKRLKKGGVAMRLIPVPRRLTSDCGLAIRIPASERVRARDVLAAARLLPVSAHLPREDGKFDILEF
;
A
#
# COMPACT_ATOMS: atom_id res chain seq x y z
N MET A 1 7.78 13.22 -9.56
CA MET A 1 6.73 12.51 -8.80
C MET A 1 6.43 11.20 -9.51
N LEU A 2 6.55 10.10 -8.77
CA LEU A 2 6.28 8.78 -9.35
C LEU A 2 4.78 8.57 -9.51
N ARG A 3 4.38 8.19 -10.72
CA ARG A 3 3.01 7.78 -10.99
C ARG A 3 2.87 6.30 -10.69
N VAL A 4 1.76 5.94 -10.07
CA VAL A 4 1.41 4.54 -9.85
C VAL A 4 0.34 4.17 -10.87
N PRO A 5 0.73 3.48 -11.97
CA PRO A 5 -0.24 3.12 -13.00
C PRO A 5 -1.19 2.02 -12.52
N PRO A 6 -2.43 1.98 -13.06
CA PRO A 6 -3.31 0.85 -12.82
C PRO A 6 -2.80 -0.40 -13.57
N PRO A 7 -3.11 -1.62 -13.10
CA PRO A 7 -3.77 -1.88 -11.82
C PRO A 7 -2.86 -1.56 -10.64
N SER A 8 -3.45 -1.10 -9.55
CA SER A 8 -2.70 -0.75 -8.34
C SER A 8 -3.26 -1.49 -7.14
N VAL A 9 -2.43 -1.59 -6.10
CA VAL A 9 -2.81 -2.21 -4.83
C VAL A 9 -2.72 -1.15 -3.74
N ILE A 10 -3.72 -1.11 -2.86
CA ILE A 10 -3.75 -0.18 -1.74
C ILE A 10 -3.42 -0.95 -0.48
N LEU A 11 -2.39 -0.50 0.22
CA LEU A 11 -1.90 -1.12 1.45
C LEU A 11 -2.37 -0.30 2.64
N ILE A 12 -3.05 -0.98 3.57
CA ILE A 12 -3.58 -0.36 4.80
C ILE A 12 -2.68 -0.78 5.96
N PHE A 13 -2.31 0.18 6.78
CA PHE A 13 -1.42 -0.04 7.92
C PHE A 13 -2.15 0.25 9.22
N ARG A 14 -1.60 -0.23 10.32
CA ARG A 14 -2.20 -0.12 11.65
C ARG A 14 -2.24 1.33 12.15
N GLY A 15 -1.23 2.12 11.85
CA GLY A 15 -1.16 3.50 12.31
C GLY A 15 -0.28 4.36 11.44
N THR A 16 -0.32 5.67 11.67
CA THR A 16 0.43 6.65 10.90
C THR A 16 1.93 6.38 10.93
N HIS A 17 2.45 5.99 12.09
CA HIS A 17 3.87 5.70 12.23
C HIS A 17 4.31 4.56 11.31
N GLN A 18 3.52 3.49 11.26
CA GLN A 18 3.82 2.34 10.41
C GLN A 18 3.77 2.71 8.93
N VAL A 19 2.77 3.49 8.51
CA VAL A 19 2.67 3.86 7.11
C VAL A 19 3.83 4.75 6.66
N LEU A 20 4.28 5.66 7.50
CA LEU A 20 5.42 6.51 7.18
C LEU A 20 6.73 5.73 7.16
N SER A 21 6.90 4.78 8.08
CA SER A 21 8.06 3.89 8.07
C SER A 21 8.08 3.01 6.84
N ALA A 22 6.91 2.49 6.45
CA ALA A 22 6.78 1.67 5.23
C ALA A 22 7.12 2.50 3.98
N GLU A 23 6.66 3.74 3.91
CA GLU A 23 7.00 4.65 2.82
C GLU A 23 8.51 4.78 2.65
N LYS A 24 9.21 5.02 3.75
CA LYS A 24 10.68 5.14 3.72
C LYS A 24 11.33 3.89 3.18
N ARG A 25 10.90 2.72 3.65
CA ARG A 25 11.49 1.45 3.24
C ARG A 25 11.25 1.16 1.77
N LEU A 26 10.04 1.42 1.30
CA LEU A 26 9.70 1.20 -0.11
C LEU A 26 10.49 2.11 -1.03
N LYS A 27 10.64 3.39 -0.67
CA LYS A 27 11.47 4.32 -1.43
C LYS A 27 12.91 3.85 -1.49
N LYS A 28 13.47 3.43 -0.35
CA LYS A 28 14.83 2.95 -0.27
C LYS A 28 15.03 1.68 -1.11
N GLY A 29 14.01 0.83 -1.18
CA GLY A 29 14.04 -0.38 -1.98
C GLY A 29 13.75 -0.17 -3.46
N GLY A 30 13.53 1.06 -3.88
CA GLY A 30 13.26 1.39 -5.28
C GLY A 30 11.88 0.98 -5.76
N VAL A 31 10.93 0.77 -4.84
CA VAL A 31 9.56 0.41 -5.18
C VAL A 31 8.76 1.66 -5.48
N ALA A 32 8.12 1.71 -6.65
CA ALA A 32 7.20 2.80 -6.97
C ALA A 32 6.03 2.78 -5.99
N MET A 33 5.73 3.93 -5.39
CA MET A 33 4.64 4.02 -4.43
C MET A 33 4.15 5.44 -4.30
N ARG A 34 2.93 5.60 -3.79
CA ARG A 34 2.36 6.89 -3.51
C ARG A 34 1.59 6.84 -2.19
N LEU A 35 1.81 7.84 -1.35
CA LEU A 35 1.05 8.01 -0.12
C LEU A 35 -0.28 8.67 -0.48
N ILE A 36 -1.39 8.08 -0.03
CA ILE A 36 -2.73 8.55 -0.35
C ILE A 36 -3.59 8.59 0.91
N PRO A 37 -4.67 9.39 0.92
CA PRO A 37 -5.70 9.24 1.94
C PRO A 37 -6.36 7.88 1.80
N VAL A 38 -6.77 7.27 2.92
CA VAL A 38 -7.50 6.01 2.88
C VAL A 38 -8.83 6.22 2.14
N PRO A 39 -9.15 5.40 1.12
CA PRO A 39 -10.46 5.49 0.46
C PRO A 39 -11.61 5.31 1.45
N ARG A 40 -12.71 6.01 1.20
CA ARG A 40 -13.87 6.02 2.10
C ARG A 40 -14.43 4.63 2.38
N ARG A 41 -14.35 3.72 1.41
CA ARG A 41 -14.88 2.37 1.55
C ARG A 41 -13.98 1.45 2.37
N LEU A 42 -12.75 1.89 2.65
CA LEU A 42 -11.83 1.17 3.49
C LEU A 42 -11.71 1.88 4.82
N THR A 43 -11.65 1.10 5.90
CA THR A 43 -11.48 1.66 7.23
C THR A 43 -10.03 1.56 7.67
N SER A 44 -9.54 2.60 8.34
CA SER A 44 -8.18 2.60 8.87
C SER A 44 -8.09 3.60 10.01
N ASP A 45 -7.30 3.26 11.01
CA ASP A 45 -7.07 4.15 12.15
C ASP A 45 -6.11 5.28 11.84
N CYS A 46 -5.32 5.18 10.75
CA CYS A 46 -4.30 6.17 10.47
C CYS A 46 -4.69 7.22 9.42
N GLY A 47 -5.76 6.99 8.66
CA GLY A 47 -6.19 7.91 7.62
C GLY A 47 -5.31 7.97 6.37
N LEU A 48 -4.15 7.30 6.38
CA LEU A 48 -3.22 7.25 5.25
C LEU A 48 -3.02 5.82 4.79
N ALA A 49 -2.79 5.66 3.49
CA ALA A 49 -2.53 4.37 2.87
C ALA A 49 -1.42 4.53 1.83
N ILE A 50 -0.88 3.41 1.37
CA ILE A 50 0.13 3.40 0.31
C ILE A 50 -0.45 2.70 -0.90
N ARG A 51 -0.34 3.36 -2.06
CA ARG A 51 -0.70 2.77 -3.34
C ARG A 51 0.58 2.35 -4.06
N ILE A 52 0.59 1.11 -4.56
CA ILE A 52 1.70 0.58 -5.36
C ILE A 52 1.15 -0.01 -6.65
N PRO A 53 1.97 -0.09 -7.73
CA PRO A 53 1.56 -0.86 -8.90
C PRO A 53 1.42 -2.34 -8.53
N ALA A 54 0.42 -3.01 -9.11
CA ALA A 54 0.23 -4.43 -8.84
C ALA A 54 1.46 -5.26 -9.22
N SER A 55 2.21 -4.82 -10.24
CA SER A 55 3.45 -5.47 -10.67
C SER A 55 4.56 -5.42 -9.61
N GLU A 56 4.47 -4.50 -8.67
CA GLU A 56 5.47 -4.34 -7.60
C GLU A 56 5.06 -5.06 -6.31
N ARG A 57 3.96 -5.81 -6.32
CA ARG A 57 3.40 -6.43 -5.12
C ARG A 57 4.39 -7.33 -4.40
N VAL A 58 5.03 -8.24 -5.13
CA VAL A 58 5.97 -9.20 -4.53
C VAL A 58 7.19 -8.47 -3.96
N ARG A 59 7.72 -7.53 -4.72
CA ARG A 59 8.88 -6.73 -4.31
C ARG A 59 8.58 -5.91 -3.08
N ALA A 60 7.42 -5.25 -3.05
CA ALA A 60 7.00 -4.47 -1.89
C ALA A 60 6.83 -5.37 -0.67
N ARG A 61 6.22 -6.54 -0.84
CA ARG A 61 6.08 -7.50 0.25
C ARG A 61 7.44 -7.90 0.83
N ASP A 62 8.40 -8.20 -0.03
CA ASP A 62 9.72 -8.61 0.43
C ASP A 62 10.40 -7.49 1.24
N VAL A 63 10.33 -6.25 0.76
CA VAL A 63 10.89 -5.10 1.46
C VAL A 63 10.22 -4.91 2.83
N LEU A 64 8.90 -4.94 2.87
CA LEU A 64 8.15 -4.70 4.10
C LEU A 64 8.26 -5.86 5.08
N ALA A 65 8.29 -7.09 4.59
CA ALA A 65 8.49 -8.26 5.45
C ALA A 65 9.85 -8.22 6.15
N ALA A 66 10.90 -7.85 5.40
CA ALA A 66 12.24 -7.73 5.97
C ALA A 66 12.31 -6.65 7.06
N ALA A 67 11.50 -5.60 6.95
CA ALA A 67 11.45 -4.51 7.91
C ALA A 67 10.40 -4.72 9.01
N ARG A 68 9.66 -5.84 8.98
CA ARG A 68 8.55 -6.13 9.88
C ARG A 68 7.46 -5.06 9.85
N LEU A 69 7.17 -4.57 8.65
CA LEU A 69 6.20 -3.50 8.40
C LEU A 69 5.10 -3.96 7.44
N LEU A 70 4.72 -5.23 7.47
CA LEU A 70 3.66 -5.73 6.61
C LEU A 70 2.35 -4.97 6.90
N PRO A 71 1.56 -4.66 5.85
CA PRO A 71 0.27 -4.01 6.05
C PRO A 71 -0.71 -4.96 6.75
N VAL A 72 -1.72 -4.39 7.39
CA VAL A 72 -2.79 -5.20 7.98
C VAL A 72 -3.74 -5.74 6.92
N SER A 73 -3.83 -5.07 5.77
CA SER A 73 -4.63 -5.55 4.65
C SER A 73 -4.15 -4.92 3.34
N ALA A 74 -4.45 -5.58 2.24
CA ALA A 74 -4.16 -5.10 0.90
C ALA A 74 -5.43 -5.21 0.05
N HIS A 75 -5.68 -4.21 -0.78
CA HIS A 75 -6.92 -4.10 -1.53
C HIS A 75 -6.65 -3.75 -2.98
N LEU A 76 -7.36 -4.42 -3.88
CA LEU A 76 -7.31 -4.14 -5.31
C LEU A 76 -8.58 -3.39 -5.71
N PRO A 77 -8.46 -2.12 -6.15
CA PRO A 77 -9.65 -1.38 -6.61
C PRO A 77 -10.25 -2.01 -7.86
N ARG A 78 -11.57 -2.08 -7.91
CA ARG A 78 -12.33 -2.59 -9.06
C ARG A 78 -12.98 -1.44 -9.81
N GLU A 79 -13.33 -1.69 -11.06
CA GLU A 79 -13.99 -0.68 -11.91
C GLU A 79 -15.35 -0.26 -11.36
N ASP A 80 -16.03 -1.15 -10.63
CA ASP A 80 -17.34 -0.85 -10.04
C ASP A 80 -17.25 -0.04 -8.75
N GLY A 81 -16.06 0.42 -8.36
CA GLY A 81 -15.84 1.18 -7.15
C GLY A 81 -15.69 0.35 -5.89
N LYS A 82 -15.73 -0.96 -6.00
CA LYS A 82 -15.49 -1.89 -4.89
C LYS A 82 -14.04 -2.28 -4.82
N PHE A 83 -13.67 -3.02 -3.79
CA PHE A 83 -12.30 -3.48 -3.58
C PHE A 83 -12.28 -4.99 -3.34
N ASP A 84 -11.32 -5.66 -3.97
CA ASP A 84 -11.02 -7.05 -3.65
C ASP A 84 -9.93 -7.08 -2.58
N ILE A 85 -10.08 -7.97 -1.59
CA ILE A 85 -9.08 -8.16 -0.56
C ILE A 85 -8.03 -9.12 -1.09
N LEU A 86 -6.77 -8.74 -0.97
CA LEU A 86 -5.64 -9.55 -1.43
C LEU A 86 -4.83 -10.06 -0.25
N GLU A 87 -4.29 -11.26 -0.40
CA GLU A 87 -3.21 -11.71 0.46
C GLU A 87 -1.94 -11.01 0.02
N PHE A 88 -1.30 -10.37 0.96
CA PHE A 88 -0.06 -9.63 0.69
C PHE A 88 1.20 -10.37 1.22
#